data_b595cecf96b6ed205736246857906b6a
#
_entry.id   b595cecf96b6ed205736246857906b6a
#
_cell.length_a   1.000
_cell.length_b   1.000
_cell.length_c   1.000
_cell.angle_alpha   90.00
_cell.angle_beta   90.00
_cell.angle_gamma   90.00
#
_symmetry.space_group_name_H-M   'P 1'
#
loop_
_entity.id
_entity.type
_entity.pdbx_description
1 polymer ?
#
loop_
_entity_poly.entity_id
_entity_poly.type
_entity_poly.pdbx_seq_one_letter_code
_entity_poly.pdbx_strand_id
1 'polypeptide(L)'
;RASWSYGGAKHAWKPTHDRQDVPEESDHVAIIPSGQKLIVELGDQVPEKGTLRVRIRASRTTVDDKRFPSLQLEFGWQASNDSQASVRISDHDIAIDAAPDKPQFYQWDLPLSEIYPRNSVRKISKMGDLPSPSEYVKFVNSSVSQGDIQIDFVEITAPVYEQWPPISHTRIFIDSASHADETVYAREVL
;
A
#
# COMPACT_ATOMS: atom_id res chain seq x y z
N ARG A 1 -14.07 6.02 -2.09
CA ARG A 1 -14.29 4.58 -2.30
C ARG A 1 -13.50 4.18 -3.53
N ALA A 2 -12.52 3.30 -3.39
CA ALA A 2 -11.77 2.80 -4.53
C ALA A 2 -12.70 2.02 -5.45
N SER A 3 -12.54 2.18 -6.77
CA SER A 3 -13.29 1.35 -7.71
C SER A 3 -12.46 0.12 -8.08
N TRP A 4 -13.10 -1.03 -8.08
CA TRP A 4 -12.51 -2.31 -8.42
C TRP A 4 -13.12 -2.82 -9.73
N SER A 5 -12.30 -3.33 -10.62
CA SER A 5 -12.78 -3.92 -11.87
C SER A 5 -12.10 -5.27 -12.15
N TYR A 6 -12.66 -6.10 -13.02
CA TYR A 6 -12.14 -7.41 -13.41
C TYR A 6 -11.52 -7.41 -14.80
N GLY A 7 -10.68 -8.40 -15.10
CA GLY A 7 -10.04 -8.64 -16.40
C GLY A 7 -8.79 -7.80 -16.58
N GLY A 8 -7.65 -8.42 -16.77
CA GLY A 8 -6.37 -7.75 -16.87
C GLY A 8 -5.90 -7.13 -15.54
N ALA A 9 -5.12 -6.06 -15.63
CA ALA A 9 -4.71 -5.31 -14.46
C ALA A 9 -5.87 -4.49 -13.90
N LYS A 10 -5.99 -4.49 -12.58
CA LYS A 10 -7.01 -3.75 -11.85
C LYS A 10 -6.37 -2.57 -11.15
N HIS A 11 -7.03 -1.44 -11.25
CA HIS A 11 -6.57 -0.19 -10.67
C HIS A 11 -7.55 0.26 -9.60
N ALA A 12 -7.02 0.52 -8.41
CA ALA A 12 -7.71 1.21 -7.34
C ALA A 12 -6.87 2.41 -6.93
N TRP A 13 -7.51 3.55 -6.83
CA TRP A 13 -6.87 4.78 -6.37
C TRP A 13 -7.90 5.62 -5.60
N LYS A 14 -7.52 6.63 -5.03
CA LYS A 14 -8.20 7.59 -4.17
C LYS A 14 -7.61 7.51 -2.78
N PRO A 15 -6.40 8.06 -2.64
CA PRO A 15 -5.77 8.13 -1.32
C PRO A 15 -6.68 8.89 -0.36
N THR A 16 -6.69 8.48 0.88
CA THR A 16 -7.31 9.19 1.98
C THR A 16 -6.25 9.51 3.02
N HIS A 17 -6.38 10.65 3.68
CA HIS A 17 -5.52 11.03 4.78
C HIS A 17 -5.98 10.42 6.11
N ASP A 18 -7.23 10.02 6.16
CA ASP A 18 -7.82 9.44 7.35
C ASP A 18 -7.76 7.91 7.28
N ARG A 19 -7.33 7.30 8.38
CA ARG A 19 -7.41 5.84 8.49
C ARG A 19 -8.88 5.43 8.54
N GLN A 20 -9.23 4.54 7.63
CA GLN A 20 -10.58 3.98 7.59
C GLN A 20 -10.69 2.79 8.53
N ASP A 21 -11.82 2.66 9.20
CA ASP A 21 -12.11 1.44 9.92
C ASP A 21 -12.24 0.26 8.95
N VAL A 22 -11.77 -0.90 9.38
CA VAL A 22 -11.93 -2.12 8.59
C VAL A 22 -13.39 -2.51 8.63
N PRO A 23 -14.08 -2.61 7.49
CA PRO A 23 -15.47 -3.00 7.47
C PRO A 23 -15.62 -4.45 7.96
N GLU A 24 -16.66 -4.73 8.72
CA GLU A 24 -17.00 -6.10 9.15
C GLU A 24 -17.35 -6.97 7.94
N GLU A 25 -18.11 -6.40 7.01
CA GLU A 25 -18.44 -7.01 5.74
C GLU A 25 -18.09 -6.06 4.60
N SER A 26 -17.75 -6.60 3.43
CA SER A 26 -17.45 -5.83 2.23
C SER A 26 -18.46 -6.15 1.13
N ASP A 27 -19.13 -5.12 0.65
CA ASP A 27 -19.98 -5.19 -0.54
C ASP A 27 -19.17 -5.38 -1.84
N HIS A 28 -17.85 -5.17 -1.76
CA HIS A 28 -16.96 -5.19 -2.91
C HIS A 28 -15.74 -6.06 -2.61
N VAL A 29 -15.67 -7.13 -3.35
CA VAL A 29 -14.57 -8.08 -3.31
C VAL A 29 -13.79 -7.98 -4.61
N ALA A 30 -12.47 -7.80 -4.49
CA ALA A 30 -11.57 -7.99 -5.63
C ALA A 30 -11.14 -9.45 -5.67
N ILE A 31 -11.41 -10.12 -6.78
CA ILE A 31 -10.86 -11.46 -7.04
C ILE A 31 -9.69 -11.31 -7.99
N ILE A 32 -8.55 -11.89 -7.64
CA ILE A 32 -7.37 -11.97 -8.49
C ILE A 32 -7.26 -13.40 -8.98
N PRO A 33 -7.63 -13.67 -10.23
CA PRO A 33 -7.47 -14.99 -10.81
C PRO A 33 -6.00 -15.39 -10.88
N SER A 34 -5.76 -16.70 -10.98
CA SER A 34 -4.42 -17.26 -11.14
C SER A 34 -3.67 -16.59 -12.30
N GLY A 35 -2.45 -16.14 -12.05
CA GLY A 35 -1.63 -15.43 -13.02
C GLY A 35 -2.04 -13.97 -13.28
N GLN A 36 -3.07 -13.46 -12.59
CA GLN A 36 -3.53 -12.08 -12.73
C GLN A 36 -3.03 -11.19 -11.59
N LYS A 37 -3.30 -9.90 -11.70
CA LYS A 37 -2.82 -8.88 -10.76
C LYS A 37 -3.88 -7.83 -10.46
N LEU A 38 -3.78 -7.27 -9.26
CA LEU A 38 -4.46 -6.06 -8.84
C LEU A 38 -3.42 -4.93 -8.69
N ILE A 39 -3.69 -3.76 -9.26
CA ILE A 39 -2.85 -2.57 -9.11
C ILE A 39 -3.58 -1.56 -8.24
N VAL A 40 -2.90 -1.09 -7.20
CA VAL A 40 -3.37 -0.02 -6.33
C VAL A 40 -2.49 1.20 -6.56
N GLU A 41 -3.07 2.23 -7.16
CA GLU A 41 -2.38 3.47 -7.47
C GLU A 41 -2.16 4.31 -6.22
N LEU A 42 -0.96 4.86 -6.08
CA LEU A 42 -0.55 5.68 -4.94
C LEU A 42 -0.33 7.15 -5.32
N GLY A 43 -0.40 7.47 -6.60
CA GLY A 43 -0.05 8.79 -7.10
C GLY A 43 1.44 9.08 -7.01
N ASP A 44 1.78 10.33 -6.74
CA ASP A 44 3.17 10.80 -6.64
C ASP A 44 3.57 11.23 -5.22
N GLN A 45 2.77 10.88 -4.22
CA GLN A 45 2.90 11.35 -2.84
C GLN A 45 3.66 10.40 -1.91
N VAL A 46 4.05 9.22 -2.39
CA VAL A 46 4.79 8.26 -1.56
C VAL A 46 6.14 8.86 -1.14
N PRO A 47 6.47 8.91 0.16
CA PRO A 47 7.71 9.50 0.64
C PRO A 47 8.95 8.71 0.17
N GLU A 48 10.12 9.33 0.25
CA GLU A 48 11.39 8.69 -0.14
C GLU A 48 11.95 7.80 0.95
N LYS A 49 11.59 8.07 2.19
CA LYS A 49 12.12 7.40 3.38
C LYS A 49 10.99 7.02 4.33
N GLY A 50 11.30 6.12 5.23
CA GLY A 50 10.37 5.56 6.19
C GLY A 50 9.93 4.16 5.78
N THR A 51 8.91 3.65 6.41
CA THR A 51 8.35 2.33 6.16
C THR A 51 7.05 2.44 5.38
N LEU A 52 6.96 1.67 4.30
CA LEU A 52 5.73 1.39 3.59
C LEU A 52 5.08 0.16 4.24
N ARG A 53 3.91 0.33 4.82
CA ARG A 53 3.08 -0.78 5.29
C ARG A 53 2.00 -1.10 4.28
N VAL A 54 1.99 -2.34 3.84
CA VAL A 54 0.93 -2.90 3.02
C VAL A 54 0.19 -3.94 3.83
N ARG A 55 -1.10 -3.78 4.00
CA ARG A 55 -1.96 -4.68 4.75
C ARG A 55 -3.19 -5.01 3.92
N ILE A 56 -3.50 -6.28 3.82
CA ILE A 56 -4.70 -6.76 3.12
C ILE A 56 -5.49 -7.71 4.02
N ARG A 57 -6.79 -7.78 3.79
CA ARG A 57 -7.60 -8.90 4.28
C ARG A 57 -7.99 -9.74 3.08
N ALA A 58 -7.61 -11.01 3.10
CA ALA A 58 -7.75 -11.90 1.96
C ALA A 58 -8.10 -13.32 2.36
N SER A 59 -8.64 -14.05 1.40
CA SER A 59 -8.90 -15.49 1.47
C SER A 59 -8.70 -16.13 0.11
N ARG A 60 -8.58 -17.45 0.07
CA ARG A 60 -8.68 -18.22 -1.17
C ARG A 60 -10.15 -18.39 -1.57
N THR A 61 -10.41 -18.64 -2.83
CA THR A 61 -11.78 -18.93 -3.31
C THR A 61 -12.10 -20.43 -3.28
N THR A 62 -11.08 -21.28 -3.21
CA THR A 62 -11.22 -22.73 -3.22
C THR A 62 -11.25 -23.31 -1.80
N VAL A 63 -12.01 -24.36 -1.62
CA VAL A 63 -12.12 -25.10 -0.35
C VAL A 63 -10.98 -26.13 -0.18
N ASP A 64 -10.19 -26.41 -1.24
CA ASP A 64 -9.06 -27.33 -1.18
C ASP A 64 -8.01 -26.84 -0.17
N ASP A 65 -7.79 -27.61 0.88
CA ASP A 65 -6.86 -27.29 1.97
C ASP A 65 -5.42 -27.79 1.72
N LYS A 66 -5.17 -28.41 0.58
CA LYS A 66 -3.83 -28.92 0.20
C LYS A 66 -3.07 -27.98 -0.73
N ARG A 67 -3.76 -27.04 -1.36
CA ARG A 67 -3.17 -26.12 -2.33
C ARG A 67 -3.64 -24.69 -2.06
N PHE A 68 -2.67 -23.81 -1.91
CA PHE A 68 -2.94 -22.42 -1.64
C PHE A 68 -2.45 -21.53 -2.79
N PRO A 69 -3.25 -20.56 -3.23
CA PRO A 69 -2.72 -19.53 -4.12
C PRO A 69 -1.63 -18.74 -3.41
N SER A 70 -0.69 -18.21 -4.16
CA SER A 70 0.42 -17.42 -3.62
C SER A 70 0.36 -16.00 -4.11
N LEU A 71 0.64 -15.08 -3.20
CA LEU A 71 0.61 -13.65 -3.44
C LEU A 71 2.02 -13.06 -3.38
N GLN A 72 2.37 -12.35 -4.45
CA GLN A 72 3.60 -11.58 -4.58
C GLN A 72 3.27 -10.09 -4.57
N LEU A 73 4.14 -9.30 -3.96
CA LEU A 73 4.09 -7.84 -4.04
C LEU A 73 5.14 -7.29 -4.99
N GLU A 74 4.71 -6.37 -5.83
CA GLU A 74 5.59 -5.51 -6.63
C GLU A 74 5.28 -4.05 -6.34
N PHE A 75 6.33 -3.22 -6.36
CA PHE A 75 6.21 -1.77 -6.41
C PHE A 75 6.61 -1.30 -7.79
N GLY A 76 5.87 -0.35 -8.32
CA GLY A 76 6.19 0.17 -9.64
C GLY A 76 5.73 1.60 -9.82
N TRP A 77 6.04 2.12 -11.00
CA TRP A 77 5.57 3.42 -11.45
C TRP A 77 5.34 3.43 -12.96
N GLN A 78 4.48 4.32 -13.38
CA GLN A 78 4.20 4.57 -14.78
C GLN A 78 4.00 6.06 -15.01
N ALA A 79 4.83 6.65 -15.85
CA ALA A 79 4.69 8.03 -16.30
C ALA A 79 4.15 8.12 -17.74
N SER A 80 4.41 7.10 -18.55
CA SER A 80 3.90 6.93 -19.91
C SER A 80 3.96 5.45 -20.30
N ASN A 81 3.52 5.11 -21.50
CA ASN A 81 3.61 3.72 -21.98
C ASN A 81 5.06 3.22 -22.06
N ASP A 82 6.00 4.09 -22.38
CA ASP A 82 7.42 3.76 -22.56
C ASP A 82 8.25 4.04 -21.29
N SER A 83 7.68 4.80 -20.34
CA SER A 83 8.36 5.20 -19.11
C SER A 83 7.66 4.56 -17.91
N GLN A 84 8.02 3.33 -17.64
CA GLN A 84 7.48 2.53 -16.55
C GLN A 84 8.52 1.56 -16.00
N ALA A 85 8.38 1.21 -14.76
CA ALA A 85 9.17 0.18 -14.11
C ALA A 85 8.39 -0.50 -13.01
N SER A 86 8.74 -1.74 -12.71
CA SER A 86 8.29 -2.40 -11.48
C SER A 86 9.39 -3.31 -10.94
N VAL A 87 9.39 -3.46 -9.63
CA VAL A 87 10.33 -4.32 -8.90
C VAL A 87 9.55 -5.13 -7.89
N ARG A 88 9.92 -6.38 -7.74
CA ARG A 88 9.41 -7.21 -6.66
C ARG A 88 9.92 -6.68 -5.33
N ILE A 89 9.03 -6.49 -4.37
CA ILE A 89 9.34 -5.96 -3.05
C ILE A 89 9.12 -6.98 -1.93
N SER A 90 8.44 -8.08 -2.20
CA SER A 90 8.36 -9.21 -1.27
C SER A 90 9.52 -10.17 -1.50
N ASP A 91 10.22 -10.56 -0.44
CA ASP A 91 11.33 -11.52 -0.53
C ASP A 91 10.87 -12.88 -1.06
N HIS A 92 9.69 -13.29 -0.65
CA HIS A 92 9.04 -14.53 -1.08
C HIS A 92 7.54 -14.31 -1.25
N ASP A 93 6.91 -15.24 -1.95
CA ASP A 93 5.46 -15.24 -2.07
C ASP A 93 4.84 -15.73 -0.76
N ILE A 94 3.71 -15.15 -0.39
CA ILE A 94 2.93 -15.57 0.77
C ILE A 94 1.80 -16.48 0.28
N ALA A 95 1.67 -17.64 0.91
CA ALA A 95 0.52 -18.50 0.70
C ALA A 95 -0.74 -17.87 1.32
N ILE A 96 -1.81 -17.78 0.56
CA ILE A 96 -3.12 -17.36 1.05
C ILE A 96 -3.88 -18.61 1.48
N ASP A 97 -3.71 -18.96 2.73
CA ASP A 97 -4.26 -20.18 3.35
C ASP A 97 -5.65 -19.97 3.97
N ALA A 98 -6.03 -18.73 4.21
CA ALA A 98 -7.34 -18.37 4.75
C ALA A 98 -8.48 -18.96 3.93
N ALA A 99 -9.44 -19.61 4.61
CA ALA A 99 -10.62 -20.19 3.98
C ALA A 99 -11.55 -19.10 3.40
N PRO A 100 -12.40 -19.42 2.41
CA PRO A 100 -13.27 -18.44 1.76
C PRO A 100 -14.20 -17.68 2.71
N ASP A 101 -14.66 -18.35 3.76
CA ASP A 101 -15.59 -17.79 4.77
C ASP A 101 -14.87 -17.15 5.98
N LYS A 102 -13.52 -17.20 6.02
CA LYS A 102 -12.69 -16.74 7.12
C LYS A 102 -11.48 -15.97 6.63
N PRO A 103 -11.66 -14.82 5.97
CA PRO A 103 -10.55 -14.02 5.48
C PRO A 103 -9.65 -13.57 6.64
N GLN A 104 -8.34 -13.53 6.38
CA GLN A 104 -7.32 -13.14 7.37
C GLN A 104 -6.52 -11.95 6.88
N PHE A 105 -5.85 -11.28 7.82
CA PHE A 105 -4.94 -10.19 7.49
C PHE A 105 -3.54 -10.71 7.20
N TYR A 106 -2.97 -10.18 6.12
CA TYR A 106 -1.58 -10.33 5.72
C TYR A 106 -0.95 -8.94 5.65
N GLN A 107 0.28 -8.80 6.15
CA GLN A 107 0.95 -7.51 6.26
C GLN A 107 2.42 -7.61 5.86
N TRP A 108 2.91 -6.58 5.21
CA TRP A 108 4.31 -6.35 4.87
C TRP A 108 4.72 -4.97 5.34
N ASP A 109 5.90 -4.87 5.93
CA ASP A 109 6.55 -3.62 6.30
C ASP A 109 7.87 -3.53 5.52
N LEU A 110 7.99 -2.52 4.68
CA LEU A 110 9.00 -2.43 3.65
C LEU A 110 9.73 -1.08 3.78
N PRO A 111 11.06 -1.06 3.93
CA PRO A 111 11.82 0.19 3.94
C PRO A 111 11.73 0.88 2.58
N LEU A 112 11.19 2.10 2.54
CA LEU A 112 11.05 2.86 1.29
C LEU A 112 12.39 3.19 0.63
N SER A 113 13.46 3.31 1.44
CA SER A 113 14.82 3.54 0.95
C SER A 113 15.41 2.38 0.14
N GLU A 114 14.85 1.19 0.27
CA GLU A 114 15.29 -0.02 -0.43
C GLU A 114 14.47 -0.29 -1.69
N ILE A 115 13.35 0.43 -1.87
CA ILE A 115 12.51 0.29 -3.05
C ILE A 115 13.08 1.16 -4.18
N TYR A 116 13.61 0.51 -5.21
CA TYR A 116 14.17 1.17 -6.38
C TYR A 116 13.92 0.35 -7.65
N PRO A 117 13.62 0.96 -8.82
CA PRO A 117 13.59 2.41 -9.06
C PRO A 117 12.31 3.09 -8.58
N ARG A 118 12.43 4.39 -8.31
CA ARG A 118 11.31 5.28 -8.00
C ARG A 118 10.97 6.13 -9.23
N ASN A 119 9.74 6.64 -9.28
CA ASN A 119 9.30 7.51 -10.36
C ASN A 119 10.14 8.80 -10.40
N SER A 120 10.99 8.94 -11.41
CA SER A 120 11.90 10.09 -11.57
C SER A 120 11.20 11.39 -11.93
N VAL A 121 9.98 11.31 -12.44
CA VAL A 121 9.20 12.49 -12.87
C VAL A 121 8.10 12.90 -11.88
N ARG A 122 8.02 12.22 -10.74
CA ARG A 122 7.07 12.57 -9.70
C ARG A 122 7.31 14.00 -9.19
N LYS A 123 6.23 14.70 -8.84
CA LYS A 123 6.22 16.10 -8.38
C LYS A 123 6.74 17.12 -9.40
N ILE A 124 7.26 16.69 -10.53
CA ILE A 124 7.76 17.56 -11.60
C ILE A 124 6.85 17.52 -12.82
N SER A 125 6.27 16.38 -13.12
CA SER A 125 5.39 16.21 -14.26
C SER A 125 4.01 16.82 -13.98
N LYS A 126 3.49 17.54 -14.96
CA LYS A 126 2.12 18.01 -15.03
C LYS A 126 1.26 17.10 -15.92
N MET A 127 1.73 15.92 -16.22
CA MET A 127 1.01 14.96 -17.06
C MET A 127 -0.19 14.41 -16.28
N GLY A 128 -1.35 14.86 -16.65
CA GLY A 128 -2.63 14.27 -16.32
C GLY A 128 -2.95 14.00 -14.85
N ASP A 129 -4.17 13.61 -14.65
CA ASP A 129 -4.64 13.08 -13.37
C ASP A 129 -4.26 11.60 -13.22
N LEU A 130 -4.39 11.07 -12.00
CA LEU A 130 -4.23 9.63 -11.75
C LEU A 130 -4.97 8.80 -12.82
N PRO A 131 -4.43 7.66 -13.27
CA PRO A 131 -3.30 6.93 -12.66
C PRO A 131 -1.90 7.31 -13.16
N SER A 132 -1.75 8.26 -14.06
CA SER A 132 -0.44 8.58 -14.64
C SER A 132 -0.13 10.10 -14.54
N PRO A 133 1.08 10.53 -14.07
CA PRO A 133 2.15 9.68 -13.54
C PRO A 133 1.82 9.18 -12.14
N SER A 134 2.10 7.92 -11.87
CA SER A 134 1.73 7.28 -10.61
C SER A 134 2.75 6.24 -10.20
N GLU A 135 3.00 6.16 -8.89
CA GLU A 135 3.56 4.99 -8.23
C GLU A 135 2.42 4.06 -7.83
N TYR A 136 2.67 2.77 -7.72
CA TYR A 136 1.65 1.79 -7.39
C TYR A 136 2.23 0.58 -6.65
N VAL A 137 1.39 -0.07 -5.88
CA VAL A 137 1.62 -1.43 -5.39
C VAL A 137 0.82 -2.40 -6.24
N LYS A 138 1.45 -3.49 -6.63
CA LYS A 138 0.85 -4.54 -7.44
C LYS A 138 0.79 -5.83 -6.63
N PHE A 139 -0.39 -6.39 -6.52
CA PHE A 139 -0.66 -7.69 -5.93
C PHE A 139 -0.77 -8.70 -7.06
N VAL A 140 0.11 -9.67 -7.10
CA VAL A 140 0.15 -10.69 -8.16
C VAL A 140 -0.19 -12.04 -7.58
N ASN A 141 -1.23 -12.67 -8.10
CA ASN A 141 -1.45 -14.09 -7.85
C ASN A 141 -0.47 -14.86 -8.73
N SER A 142 0.65 -15.25 -8.13
CA SER A 142 1.77 -15.87 -8.85
C SER A 142 1.56 -17.36 -9.09
N SER A 143 0.56 -17.97 -8.46
CA SER A 143 0.31 -19.38 -8.61
C SER A 143 -0.29 -19.73 -9.98
N VAL A 144 0.11 -20.88 -10.46
CA VAL A 144 -0.50 -21.48 -11.64
C VAL A 144 -1.44 -22.59 -11.16
N SER A 145 -2.74 -22.45 -11.44
CA SER A 145 -3.74 -23.49 -11.17
C SER A 145 -3.97 -23.83 -9.68
N GLN A 146 -3.70 -22.88 -8.77
CA GLN A 146 -3.93 -23.08 -7.34
C GLN A 146 -5.09 -22.27 -6.77
N GLY A 147 -5.88 -21.68 -7.65
CA GLY A 147 -7.08 -20.95 -7.30
C GLY A 147 -6.90 -19.44 -7.29
N ASP A 148 -8.00 -18.76 -7.08
CA ASP A 148 -8.08 -17.32 -7.07
C ASP A 148 -7.92 -16.78 -5.66
N ILE A 149 -7.45 -15.54 -5.55
CA ILE A 149 -7.34 -14.81 -4.30
C ILE A 149 -8.47 -13.78 -4.24
N GLN A 150 -9.22 -13.83 -3.17
CA GLN A 150 -10.25 -12.85 -2.83
C GLN A 150 -9.67 -11.85 -1.85
N ILE A 151 -9.71 -10.56 -2.19
CA ILE A 151 -9.27 -9.45 -1.32
C ILE A 151 -10.47 -8.57 -1.04
N ASP A 152 -10.81 -8.36 0.22
CA ASP A 152 -11.93 -7.53 0.64
C ASP A 152 -11.49 -6.22 1.32
N PHE A 153 -10.21 -6.09 1.65
CA PHE A 153 -9.66 -4.88 2.23
C PHE A 153 -8.19 -4.70 1.84
N VAL A 154 -7.81 -3.46 1.51
CA VAL A 154 -6.43 -3.05 1.28
C VAL A 154 -6.17 -1.74 2.02
N GLU A 155 -5.12 -1.72 2.81
CA GLU A 155 -4.58 -0.54 3.47
C GLU A 155 -3.11 -0.38 3.10
N ILE A 156 -2.74 0.79 2.59
CA ILE A 156 -1.35 1.13 2.27
C ILE A 156 -1.02 2.43 2.99
N THR A 157 -0.06 2.36 3.89
CA THR A 157 0.34 3.50 4.75
C THR A 157 1.83 3.79 4.57
N ALA A 158 2.16 5.05 4.31
CA ALA A 158 3.54 5.52 4.21
C ALA A 158 3.65 7.01 4.55
N PRO A 159 4.62 7.42 5.38
CA PRO A 159 5.48 6.58 6.18
C PRO A 159 4.74 6.06 7.42
N VAL A 160 5.07 4.85 7.84
CA VAL A 160 4.63 4.35 9.15
C VAL A 160 5.56 4.90 10.22
N TYR A 161 5.02 5.44 11.27
CA TYR A 161 5.72 5.87 12.46
C TYR A 161 5.46 4.87 13.59
N GLU A 162 6.51 4.38 14.22
CA GLU A 162 6.38 3.50 15.40
C GLU A 162 5.78 4.25 16.59
N GLN A 163 6.04 5.55 16.65
CA GLN A 163 5.52 6.44 17.68
C GLN A 163 5.00 7.73 17.05
N TRP A 164 3.82 8.18 17.48
CA TRP A 164 3.28 9.47 17.08
C TRP A 164 3.10 10.38 18.31
N PRO A 165 3.55 11.64 18.29
CA PRO A 165 4.36 12.27 17.23
C PRO A 165 5.76 11.64 17.09
N PRO A 166 6.38 11.74 15.91
CA PRO A 166 7.73 11.22 15.69
C PRO A 166 8.76 11.83 16.65
N ILE A 167 9.81 11.10 17.00
CA ILE A 167 10.87 11.56 17.92
C ILE A 167 11.47 12.90 17.47
N SER A 168 11.60 13.13 16.16
CA SER A 168 12.05 14.41 15.62
C SER A 168 11.12 15.57 16.01
N HIS A 169 9.82 15.32 16.05
CA HIS A 169 8.84 16.32 16.47
C HIS A 169 8.95 16.60 17.96
N THR A 170 9.04 15.56 18.80
CA THR A 170 9.13 15.71 20.25
C THR A 170 10.47 16.31 20.72
N ARG A 171 11.51 16.24 19.90
CA ARG A 171 12.79 16.93 20.15
C ARG A 171 12.74 18.42 19.86
N ILE A 172 11.88 18.85 18.95
CA ILE A 172 11.73 20.26 18.57
C ILE A 172 10.63 20.90 19.41
N PHE A 173 9.49 20.22 19.55
CA PHE A 173 8.35 20.70 20.31
C PHE A 173 8.36 20.04 21.70
N ILE A 174 8.95 20.74 22.64
CA ILE A 174 9.00 20.28 24.03
C ILE A 174 7.69 20.58 24.75
N ASP A 175 7.34 19.76 25.71
CA ASP A 175 6.19 20.02 26.58
C ASP A 175 6.61 21.09 27.61
N SER A 176 6.03 22.27 27.51
CA SER A 176 6.38 23.42 28.34
C SER A 176 5.14 24.17 28.79
N ALA A 177 5.20 24.69 30.02
CA ALA A 177 4.18 25.58 30.57
C ALA A 177 4.08 26.91 29.79
N SER A 178 5.11 27.25 29.02
CA SER A 178 5.21 28.47 28.20
C SER A 178 4.54 28.33 26.82
N HIS A 179 3.84 27.22 26.54
CA HIS A 179 3.22 26.96 25.23
C HIS A 179 2.26 28.06 24.76
N ALA A 180 1.66 28.82 25.69
CA ALA A 180 0.77 29.92 25.39
C ALA A 180 1.51 31.23 25.02
N ASP A 181 2.81 31.35 25.29
CA ASP A 181 3.64 32.50 24.94
C ASP A 181 4.66 32.09 23.86
N GLU A 182 4.33 32.39 22.60
CA GLU A 182 5.14 31.99 21.46
C GLU A 182 6.59 32.44 21.54
N THR A 183 6.85 33.64 22.14
CA THR A 183 8.19 34.20 22.24
C THR A 183 9.03 33.46 23.29
N VAL A 184 8.43 33.15 24.43
CA VAL A 184 9.10 32.41 25.51
C VAL A 184 9.27 30.97 25.08
N TYR A 185 8.26 30.35 24.50
CA TYR A 185 8.33 28.97 24.00
C TYR A 185 9.39 28.80 22.92
N ALA A 186 9.48 29.73 21.95
CA ALA A 186 10.50 29.67 20.91
C ALA A 186 11.94 29.75 21.48
N ARG A 187 12.14 30.44 22.58
CA ARG A 187 13.47 30.51 23.26
C ARG A 187 13.82 29.22 24.04
N GLU A 188 12.80 28.49 24.47
CA GLU A 188 13.03 27.21 25.17
C GLU A 188 13.32 26.07 24.18
N VAL A 189 12.81 26.21 22.95
CA VAL A 189 12.98 25.20 21.87
C VAL A 189 14.32 25.37 21.13
N LEU A 190 14.87 26.58 21.07
CA LEU A 190 16.13 26.91 20.38
C LEU A 190 17.34 26.75 21.29
#